data_b778ef4fb3941ae3fb0c38df102905c3
#
_entry.id   b778ef4fb3941ae3fb0c38df102905c3
#
_cell.length_a   1.000
_cell.length_b   1.000
_cell.length_c   1.000
_cell.angle_alpha   90.00
_cell.angle_beta   90.00
_cell.angle_gamma   90.00
#
_symmetry.space_group_name_H-M   'P 1'
#
loop_
_entity.id
_entity.type
_entity.pdbx_description
1 polymer ?
#
loop_
_entity_poly.entity_id
_entity_poly.type
_entity_poly.pdbx_seq_one_letter_code
_entity_poly.pdbx_strand_id
1 'polypeptide(L)'
;MPHTIPIRAASDRDASDICAIHNAQGVATTASYRLSPGTAAERAAWLARHRREGSPVLVALDGDERVIGFAAYERFRELPGYDPTVEHSVYTAPEHEHEGIGRALMTELIGLARRAGLHAMVGVVDADNKASLAFHEHLGFTICGVLPQVG
;
A
#
# COMPACT_ATOMS: atom_id res chain seq x y z
N MET A 1 -4.33 26.48 6.81
CA MET A 1 -4.99 25.62 5.81
C MET A 1 -4.39 24.23 5.90
N PRO A 2 -5.17 23.19 6.09
CA PRO A 2 -4.62 21.86 5.99
C PRO A 2 -4.12 21.63 4.57
N HIS A 3 -2.84 21.28 4.42
CA HIS A 3 -2.31 20.87 3.14
C HIS A 3 -3.01 19.57 2.70
N THR A 4 -3.86 19.69 1.70
CA THR A 4 -4.46 18.51 1.08
C THR A 4 -3.39 17.84 0.23
N ILE A 5 -3.03 16.60 0.55
CA ILE A 5 -2.09 15.80 -0.22
C ILE A 5 -2.81 15.33 -1.49
N PRO A 6 -2.33 15.71 -2.70
CA PRO A 6 -2.94 15.24 -3.94
C PRO A 6 -2.78 13.73 -4.09
N ILE A 7 -3.90 13.03 -4.32
CA ILE A 7 -3.92 11.59 -4.54
C ILE A 7 -4.63 11.30 -5.87
N ARG A 8 -4.05 10.42 -6.66
CA ARG A 8 -4.66 9.92 -7.91
C ARG A 8 -4.36 8.45 -8.15
N ALA A 9 -5.06 7.86 -9.10
CA ALA A 9 -4.70 6.54 -9.59
C ALA A 9 -3.30 6.55 -10.22
N ALA A 10 -2.55 5.50 -10.00
CA ALA A 10 -1.24 5.31 -10.60
C ALA A 10 -1.34 5.06 -12.10
N SER A 11 -0.33 5.50 -12.82
CA SER A 11 -0.14 5.24 -14.25
C SER A 11 1.23 4.60 -14.52
N ASP A 12 1.48 4.17 -15.76
CA ASP A 12 2.74 3.51 -16.11
C ASP A 12 3.98 4.38 -15.85
N ARG A 13 3.84 5.71 -15.96
CA ARG A 13 4.92 6.67 -15.67
C ARG A 13 5.38 6.64 -14.21
N ASP A 14 4.55 6.15 -13.30
CA ASP A 14 4.84 6.13 -11.87
C ASP A 14 5.65 4.89 -11.44
N ALA A 15 5.87 3.94 -12.35
CA ALA A 15 6.50 2.66 -12.04
C ALA A 15 7.89 2.81 -11.41
N SER A 16 8.72 3.72 -11.90
CA SER A 16 10.06 3.97 -11.35
C SER A 16 10.03 4.52 -9.94
N ASP A 17 9.16 5.50 -9.67
CA ASP A 17 9.04 6.11 -8.34
C ASP A 17 8.46 5.13 -7.33
N ILE A 18 7.41 4.39 -7.71
CA ILE A 18 6.84 3.33 -6.88
C ILE A 18 7.90 2.28 -6.56
N CYS A 19 8.70 1.88 -7.55
CA CYS A 19 9.79 0.94 -7.37
C CYS A 19 10.84 1.45 -6.36
N ALA A 20 11.26 2.70 -6.49
CA ALA A 20 12.22 3.32 -5.59
C ALA A 20 11.70 3.37 -4.14
N ILE A 21 10.46 3.78 -3.93
CA ILE A 21 9.83 3.82 -2.61
C ILE A 21 9.74 2.41 -2.00
N HIS A 22 9.27 1.43 -2.78
CA HIS A 22 9.16 0.06 -2.30
C HIS A 22 10.53 -0.54 -1.95
N ASN A 23 11.57 -0.30 -2.74
CA ASN A 23 12.92 -0.77 -2.44
C ASN A 23 13.47 -0.12 -1.17
N ALA A 24 13.25 1.17 -0.96
CA ALA A 24 13.71 1.89 0.23
C ALA A 24 12.97 1.47 1.51
N GLN A 25 11.67 1.32 1.45
CA GLN A 25 10.82 1.08 2.63
C GLN A 25 10.41 -0.38 2.81
N GLY A 26 10.25 -1.11 1.72
CA GLY A 26 9.81 -2.50 1.78
C GLY A 26 10.97 -3.49 1.83
N VAL A 27 11.97 -3.32 0.95
CA VAL A 27 13.08 -4.27 0.80
C VAL A 27 14.20 -3.99 1.80
N ALA A 28 14.54 -2.72 2.04
CA ALA A 28 15.57 -2.34 3.01
C ALA A 28 15.15 -2.52 4.48
N THR A 29 13.88 -2.89 4.71
CA THR A 29 13.29 -3.10 6.04
C THR A 29 12.55 -4.44 6.09
N THR A 30 11.97 -4.80 7.23
CA THR A 30 11.11 -5.98 7.36
C THR A 30 9.68 -5.75 6.86
N ALA A 31 9.38 -4.60 6.26
CA ALA A 31 8.00 -4.24 5.92
C ALA A 31 7.39 -5.09 4.78
N SER A 32 8.20 -5.68 3.90
CA SER A 32 7.68 -6.55 2.83
C SER A 32 8.26 -7.96 2.80
N TYR A 33 9.26 -8.24 3.62
CA TYR A 33 10.03 -9.49 3.62
C TYR A 33 10.65 -9.89 2.26
N ARG A 34 10.73 -8.96 1.31
CA ARG A 34 11.48 -9.19 0.08
C ARG A 34 12.97 -9.10 0.36
N LEU A 35 13.73 -10.06 -0.17
CA LEU A 35 15.18 -10.17 0.09
C LEU A 35 16.03 -9.44 -0.95
N SER A 36 15.44 -8.99 -2.04
CA SER A 36 16.16 -8.28 -3.11
C SER A 36 15.33 -7.14 -3.68
N PRO A 37 15.98 -6.06 -4.14
CA PRO A 37 15.29 -4.96 -4.79
C PRO A 37 14.56 -5.40 -6.06
N GLY A 38 13.39 -4.81 -6.30
CA GLY A 38 12.68 -4.95 -7.56
C GLY A 38 13.17 -3.97 -8.61
N THR A 39 12.73 -4.16 -9.85
CA THR A 39 13.01 -3.28 -10.99
C THR A 39 11.80 -2.46 -11.39
N ALA A 40 12.02 -1.36 -12.12
CA ALA A 40 10.93 -0.57 -12.68
C ALA A 40 10.07 -1.40 -13.67
N ALA A 41 10.68 -2.32 -14.41
CA ALA A 41 9.96 -3.21 -15.32
C ALA A 41 9.03 -4.18 -14.60
N GLU A 42 9.48 -4.77 -13.47
CA GLU A 42 8.63 -5.60 -12.62
C GLU A 42 7.47 -4.79 -12.04
N ARG A 43 7.73 -3.54 -11.65
CA ARG A 43 6.69 -2.65 -11.12
C ARG A 43 5.70 -2.22 -12.19
N ALA A 44 6.14 -1.98 -13.42
CA ALA A 44 5.25 -1.72 -14.55
C ALA A 44 4.34 -2.93 -14.84
N ALA A 45 4.89 -4.14 -14.80
CA ALA A 45 4.11 -5.38 -14.94
C ALA A 45 3.09 -5.55 -13.82
N TRP A 46 3.46 -5.21 -12.58
CA TRP A 46 2.57 -5.21 -11.43
C TRP A 46 1.41 -4.21 -11.60
N LEU A 47 1.68 -2.99 -12.04
CA LEU A 47 0.65 -1.99 -12.36
C LEU A 47 -0.31 -2.48 -13.45
N ALA A 48 0.23 -3.09 -14.51
CA ALA A 48 -0.57 -3.65 -15.59
C ALA A 48 -1.49 -4.79 -15.10
N ARG A 49 -0.98 -5.65 -14.20
CA ARG A 49 -1.78 -6.71 -13.57
C ARG A 49 -2.92 -6.12 -12.74
N HIS A 50 -2.65 -5.16 -11.86
CA HIS A 50 -3.66 -4.48 -11.05
C HIS A 50 -4.78 -3.89 -11.91
N ARG A 51 -4.40 -3.26 -13.04
CA ARG A 51 -5.36 -2.66 -13.98
C ARG A 51 -6.25 -3.71 -14.63
N ARG A 52 -5.69 -4.85 -15.05
CA ARG A 52 -6.47 -5.97 -15.61
C ARG A 52 -7.43 -6.59 -14.60
N GLU A 53 -7.02 -6.66 -13.34
CA GLU A 53 -7.81 -7.24 -12.26
C GLU A 53 -8.82 -6.26 -11.65
N GLY A 54 -8.80 -4.99 -12.06
CA GLY A 54 -9.64 -3.94 -11.49
C GLY A 54 -9.27 -3.56 -10.05
N SER A 55 -8.06 -3.90 -9.61
CA SER A 55 -7.55 -3.56 -8.28
C SER A 55 -6.85 -2.21 -8.30
N PRO A 56 -7.19 -1.26 -7.41
CA PRO A 56 -6.64 0.08 -7.45
C PRO A 56 -5.18 0.13 -6.97
N VAL A 57 -4.44 1.04 -7.59
CA VAL A 57 -3.16 1.54 -7.08
C VAL A 57 -3.25 3.05 -7.03
N LEU A 58 -3.01 3.63 -5.88
CA LEU A 58 -3.02 5.07 -5.63
C LEU A 58 -1.62 5.60 -5.41
N VAL A 59 -1.35 6.79 -5.90
CA VAL A 59 -0.12 7.53 -5.60
C VAL A 59 -0.46 8.88 -4.96
N ALA A 60 0.35 9.26 -3.98
CA ALA A 60 0.35 10.60 -3.38
C ALA A 60 1.48 11.42 -4.00
N LEU A 61 1.21 12.70 -4.23
CA LEU A 61 2.12 13.60 -4.93
C LEU A 61 2.54 14.77 -4.05
N ASP A 62 3.77 15.25 -4.24
CA ASP A 62 4.24 16.52 -3.68
C ASP A 62 3.83 17.72 -4.57
N GLY A 63 4.29 18.92 -4.19
CA GLY A 63 4.00 20.14 -4.93
C GLY A 63 4.62 20.22 -6.34
N ASP A 64 5.59 19.36 -6.64
CA ASP A 64 6.24 19.22 -7.94
C ASP A 64 5.73 18.02 -8.74
N GLU A 65 4.60 17.46 -8.33
CA GLU A 65 3.96 16.27 -8.94
C GLU A 65 4.82 14.99 -8.89
N ARG A 66 5.78 14.90 -7.97
CA ARG A 66 6.56 13.68 -7.74
C ARG A 66 5.79 12.73 -6.83
N VAL A 67 5.92 11.42 -7.09
CA VAL A 67 5.32 10.39 -6.23
C VAL A 67 6.09 10.30 -4.91
N ILE A 68 5.39 10.56 -3.81
CA ILE A 68 5.93 10.53 -2.44
C ILE A 68 5.35 9.41 -1.58
N GLY A 69 4.44 8.63 -2.12
CA GLY A 69 3.87 7.46 -1.48
C GLY A 69 2.90 6.73 -2.40
N PHE A 70 2.63 5.48 -2.10
CA PHE A 70 1.64 4.70 -2.83
C PHE A 70 0.92 3.72 -1.92
N ALA A 71 -0.29 3.34 -2.30
CA ALA A 71 -1.07 2.30 -1.66
C ALA A 71 -1.84 1.49 -2.70
N ALA A 72 -2.05 0.23 -2.41
CA ALA A 72 -2.78 -0.68 -3.28
C ALA A 72 -3.48 -1.74 -2.44
N TYR A 73 -4.49 -2.38 -3.01
CA TYR A 73 -4.95 -3.66 -2.52
C TYR A 73 -5.05 -4.67 -3.67
N GLU A 74 -4.99 -5.94 -3.35
CA GLU A 74 -5.17 -7.06 -4.25
C GLU A 74 -5.98 -8.17 -3.56
N ARG A 75 -6.39 -9.17 -4.30
CA ARG A 75 -7.13 -10.30 -3.74
C ARG A 75 -6.35 -10.95 -2.61
N PHE A 76 -7.03 -11.25 -1.52
CA PHE A 76 -6.41 -11.92 -0.36
C PHE A 76 -5.97 -13.34 -0.69
N ARG A 77 -6.79 -14.10 -1.41
CA ARG A 77 -6.51 -15.47 -1.87
C ARG A 77 -7.21 -15.72 -3.20
N GLU A 78 -6.72 -16.71 -3.95
CA GLU A 78 -7.25 -17.00 -5.30
C GLU A 78 -8.60 -17.69 -5.32
N LEU A 79 -8.99 -18.38 -4.24
CA LEU A 79 -10.28 -19.09 -4.19
C LEU A 79 -11.46 -18.11 -4.15
N PRO A 80 -12.53 -18.35 -4.94
CA PRO A 80 -13.64 -17.40 -5.09
C PRO A 80 -14.35 -17.04 -3.77
N GLY A 81 -14.33 -17.91 -2.76
CA GLY A 81 -14.89 -17.61 -1.44
C GLY A 81 -14.21 -16.46 -0.72
N TYR A 82 -12.99 -16.06 -1.15
CA TYR A 82 -12.25 -14.92 -0.62
C TYR A 82 -12.42 -13.63 -1.45
N ASP A 83 -13.20 -13.63 -2.52
CA ASP A 83 -13.36 -12.47 -3.40
C ASP A 83 -13.78 -11.18 -2.66
N PRO A 84 -14.61 -11.21 -1.60
CA PRO A 84 -14.93 -10.02 -0.82
C PRO A 84 -13.80 -9.52 0.08
N THR A 85 -12.66 -10.22 0.15
CA THR A 85 -11.52 -9.89 1.01
C THR A 85 -10.31 -9.47 0.18
N VAL A 86 -9.69 -8.37 0.59
CA VAL A 86 -8.46 -7.85 -0.03
C VAL A 86 -7.36 -7.69 1.00
N GLU A 87 -6.12 -7.74 0.53
CA GLU A 87 -4.93 -7.41 1.31
C GLU A 87 -4.33 -6.13 0.74
N HIS A 88 -4.05 -5.16 1.62
CA HIS A 88 -3.47 -3.89 1.22
C HIS A 88 -1.96 -3.82 1.45
N SER A 89 -1.33 -2.88 0.78
CA SER A 89 0.00 -2.38 1.09
C SER A 89 0.02 -0.86 0.99
N VAL A 90 0.83 -0.20 1.83
CA VAL A 90 1.03 1.24 1.83
C VAL A 90 2.48 1.56 2.19
N TYR A 91 3.09 2.44 1.41
CA TYR A 91 4.47 2.88 1.62
C TYR A 91 4.59 4.37 1.35
N THR A 92 5.38 5.06 2.17
CA THR A 92 5.71 6.47 2.03
C THR A 92 7.21 6.61 1.77
N ALA A 93 7.60 7.53 0.91
CA ALA A 93 9.02 7.83 0.67
C ALA A 93 9.71 8.22 1.99
N PRO A 94 10.95 7.75 2.26
CA PRO A 94 11.62 7.95 3.56
C PRO A 94 11.71 9.42 3.99
N GLU A 95 11.95 10.31 3.03
CA GLU A 95 12.07 11.77 3.26
C GLU A 95 10.74 12.45 3.59
N HIS A 96 9.62 11.75 3.43
CA HIS A 96 8.25 12.25 3.64
C HIS A 96 7.51 11.50 4.76
N GLU A 97 8.23 10.79 5.61
CA GLU A 97 7.63 10.11 6.75
C GLU A 97 6.99 11.11 7.73
N HIS A 98 5.93 10.67 8.40
CA HIS A 98 5.19 11.45 9.41
C HIS A 98 4.45 12.69 8.88
N GLU A 99 4.33 12.87 7.57
CA GLU A 99 3.57 13.97 6.95
C GLU A 99 2.08 13.63 6.71
N GLY A 100 1.62 12.49 7.19
CA GLY A 100 0.22 12.05 7.05
C GLY A 100 -0.12 11.42 5.70
N ILE A 101 0.87 11.17 4.85
CA ILE A 101 0.71 10.63 3.49
C ILE A 101 0.08 9.23 3.53
N GLY A 102 0.59 8.34 4.37
CA GLY A 102 0.05 6.99 4.53
C GLY A 102 -1.42 7.01 4.95
N ARG A 103 -1.78 7.90 5.88
CA ARG A 103 -3.16 8.07 6.32
C ARG A 103 -4.08 8.56 5.20
N ALA A 104 -3.63 9.54 4.42
CA ALA A 104 -4.39 10.06 3.30
C ALA A 104 -4.62 8.99 2.23
N LEU A 105 -3.57 8.26 1.85
CA LEU A 105 -3.63 7.14 0.91
C LEU A 105 -4.60 6.05 1.39
N MET A 106 -4.47 5.62 2.65
CA MET A 106 -5.32 4.55 3.19
C MET A 106 -6.78 4.97 3.34
N THR A 107 -7.04 6.23 3.69
CA THR A 107 -8.41 6.76 3.75
C THR A 107 -9.10 6.67 2.39
N GLU A 108 -8.41 7.07 1.31
CA GLU A 108 -8.95 6.96 -0.05
C GLU A 108 -9.07 5.50 -0.49
N LEU A 109 -8.06 4.67 -0.22
CA LEU A 109 -8.07 3.25 -0.59
C LEU A 109 -9.23 2.48 0.09
N ILE A 110 -9.47 2.72 1.38
CA ILE A 110 -10.58 2.14 2.12
C ILE A 110 -11.92 2.62 1.53
N GLY A 111 -12.00 3.90 1.15
CA GLY A 111 -13.17 4.46 0.47
C GLY A 111 -13.47 3.74 -0.85
N LEU A 112 -12.44 3.48 -1.66
CA LEU A 112 -12.57 2.70 -2.91
C LEU A 112 -13.06 1.28 -2.64
N ALA A 113 -12.49 0.60 -1.65
CA ALA A 113 -12.90 -0.75 -1.28
C ALA A 113 -14.37 -0.83 -0.85
N ARG A 114 -14.84 0.15 -0.06
CA ARG A 114 -16.25 0.26 0.34
C ARG A 114 -17.17 0.48 -0.87
N ARG A 115 -16.80 1.37 -1.79
CA ARG A 115 -17.57 1.62 -3.02
C ARG A 115 -17.60 0.39 -3.94
N ALA A 116 -16.56 -0.42 -3.91
CA ALA A 116 -16.51 -1.68 -4.65
C ALA A 116 -17.28 -2.83 -3.98
N GLY A 117 -17.89 -2.60 -2.80
CA GLY A 117 -18.66 -3.61 -2.07
C GLY A 117 -17.81 -4.67 -1.39
N LEU A 118 -16.52 -4.42 -1.16
CA LEU A 118 -15.62 -5.34 -0.45
C LEU A 118 -15.99 -5.40 1.03
N HIS A 119 -15.87 -6.59 1.62
CA HIS A 119 -16.29 -6.85 3.00
C HIS A 119 -15.14 -6.70 4.01
N ALA A 120 -13.96 -7.18 3.69
CA ALA A 120 -12.83 -7.15 4.59
C ALA A 120 -11.53 -6.70 3.90
N MET A 121 -10.71 -5.94 4.63
CA MET A 121 -9.37 -5.56 4.20
C MET A 121 -8.37 -6.04 5.25
N VAL A 122 -7.37 -6.80 4.82
CA VAL A 122 -6.32 -7.37 5.66
C VAL A 122 -5.05 -6.54 5.51
N GLY A 123 -4.40 -6.25 6.62
CA GLY A 123 -3.04 -5.75 6.68
C GLY A 123 -2.14 -6.80 7.32
N VAL A 124 -1.02 -7.11 6.68
CA VAL A 124 0.02 -7.99 7.23
C VAL A 124 1.18 -7.13 7.68
N VAL A 125 1.50 -7.17 8.97
CA VAL A 125 2.47 -6.28 9.61
C VAL A 125 3.42 -7.11 10.45
N ASP A 126 4.72 -6.80 10.37
CA ASP A 126 5.70 -7.35 11.29
C ASP A 126 5.34 -6.99 12.74
N ALA A 127 5.32 -7.98 13.63
CA ALA A 127 4.93 -7.79 15.03
C ALA A 127 5.87 -6.83 15.79
N ASP A 128 7.10 -6.66 15.34
CA ASP A 128 8.06 -5.72 15.92
C ASP A 128 7.93 -4.30 15.37
N ASN A 129 7.19 -4.11 14.29
CA ASN A 129 6.91 -2.80 13.72
C ASN A 129 5.77 -2.10 14.47
N LYS A 130 6.08 -1.60 15.66
CA LYS A 130 5.09 -0.95 16.55
C LYS A 130 4.45 0.29 15.94
N ALA A 131 5.22 1.05 15.15
CA ALA A 131 4.70 2.24 14.46
C ALA A 131 3.63 1.86 13.43
N SER A 132 3.85 0.81 12.65
CA SER A 132 2.88 0.31 11.68
C SER A 132 1.63 -0.26 12.36
N LEU A 133 1.79 -1.00 13.46
CA LEU A 133 0.66 -1.51 14.23
C LEU A 133 -0.22 -0.36 14.74
N ALA A 134 0.37 0.66 15.37
CA ALA A 134 -0.35 1.84 15.84
C ALA A 134 -1.02 2.60 14.68
N PHE A 135 -0.35 2.75 13.54
CA PHE A 135 -0.91 3.36 12.34
C PHE A 135 -2.18 2.63 11.87
N HIS A 136 -2.16 1.31 11.82
CA HIS A 136 -3.32 0.51 11.42
C HIS A 136 -4.47 0.59 12.42
N GLU A 137 -4.17 0.57 13.71
CA GLU A 137 -5.18 0.75 14.76
C GLU A 137 -5.89 2.10 14.65
N HIS A 138 -5.16 3.19 14.36
CA HIS A 138 -5.75 4.52 14.13
C HIS A 138 -6.63 4.59 12.88
N LEU A 139 -6.44 3.69 11.92
CA LEU A 139 -7.30 3.55 10.75
C LEU A 139 -8.53 2.67 10.99
N GLY A 140 -8.64 2.07 12.17
CA GLY A 140 -9.75 1.19 12.54
C GLY A 140 -9.49 -0.30 12.31
N PHE A 141 -8.26 -0.71 12.01
CA PHE A 141 -7.90 -2.11 11.95
C PHE A 141 -7.78 -2.69 13.37
N THR A 142 -8.11 -3.96 13.50
CA THR A 142 -7.92 -4.73 14.75
C THR A 142 -6.97 -5.89 14.51
N ILE A 143 -6.14 -6.20 15.50
CA ILE A 143 -5.26 -7.38 15.44
C ILE A 143 -6.13 -8.62 15.59
N CYS A 144 -6.19 -9.45 14.56
CA CYS A 144 -6.99 -10.67 14.52
C CYS A 144 -6.18 -11.93 14.80
N GLY A 145 -4.86 -11.85 14.76
CA GLY A 145 -4.00 -12.99 15.03
C GLY A 145 -2.53 -12.65 14.87
N VAL A 146 -1.69 -13.54 15.38
CA VAL A 146 -0.24 -13.52 15.22
C VAL A 146 0.21 -14.86 14.69
N LEU A 147 1.04 -14.85 13.66
CA LEU A 147 1.64 -16.05 13.07
C LEU A 147 3.12 -16.10 13.46
N PRO A 148 3.50 -16.93 14.45
CA PRO A 148 4.89 -16.99 14.88
C PRO A 148 5.79 -17.55 13.79
N GLN A 149 6.95 -16.93 13.57
CA GLN A 149 8.04 -17.46 12.73
C GLN A 149 7.65 -17.75 11.27
N VAL A 150 6.73 -16.99 10.69
CA VAL A 150 6.37 -17.14 9.27
C VAL A 150 7.11 -16.19 8.33
N GLY A 151 7.87 -15.26 8.89
CA GLY A 151 8.67 -14.29 8.15
C GLY A 151 9.79 -13.70 8.99
#